data_245a3bdcada87523954a217aaf6cbd62
#
_entry.id   245a3bdcada87523954a217aaf6cbd62
#
_cell.length_a   1.000
_cell.length_b   1.000
_cell.length_c   1.000
_cell.angle_alpha   90.00
_cell.angle_beta   90.00
_cell.angle_gamma   90.00
#
_symmetry.space_group_name_H-M   'P 1'
#
loop_
_entity.id
_entity.type
_entity.pdbx_description
1 polymer ?
#
loop_
_entity_poly.entity_id
_entity_poly.type
_entity_poly.pdbx_seq_one_letter_code
_entity_poly.pdbx_strand_id
1 'polypeptide(L)'
;MHALAQPTSRREYAQLLLPRLSLSHCVQAVLLRDTRGLQLDDQQRRSYFPCTPMCSITWIFDGQVELFELPPGGPQEGPRRPMPAELVFAGPWTRPVASWSAGPVHLMKLMLRPDALQALTGVAPSDWVNRVAPAREVLGERWWQLCREVREAADDAARIALLQARLDAWWQAARPEGSAGVHRIEDWSQGLALRAATSALGRSVRQIERRIKQWTGQPLRELRGMGRSERAFFEAVLAVQEADWSWADVAERAGYADQSHLCRQTRRVTGFAPEELRRRMDDESFWAYRIWGMAALQPPWRQP
;
A
#
# COMPACT_ATOMS: atom_id res chain seq x y z
N MET A 1 -11.76 7.50 31.88
CA MET A 1 -10.34 7.09 31.96
C MET A 1 -10.27 5.60 31.64
N HIS A 2 -10.26 5.20 30.36
CA HIS A 2 -9.99 3.83 29.96
C HIS A 2 -8.55 3.80 29.45
N ALA A 3 -7.68 3.24 30.28
CA ALA A 3 -6.31 2.93 29.91
C ALA A 3 -6.36 1.98 28.70
N LEU A 4 -5.70 2.35 27.61
CA LEU A 4 -5.38 1.44 26.52
C LEU A 4 -4.59 0.28 27.15
N ALA A 5 -5.22 -0.89 27.23
CA ALA A 5 -4.58 -2.11 27.69
C ALA A 5 -3.34 -2.36 26.82
N GLN A 6 -2.20 -2.49 27.49
CA GLN A 6 -0.97 -2.95 26.84
C GLN A 6 -1.26 -4.28 26.16
N PRO A 7 -0.78 -4.51 24.92
CA PRO A 7 -1.01 -5.75 24.21
C PRO A 7 -0.28 -6.88 24.94
N THR A 8 -1.03 -7.65 25.73
CA THR A 8 -0.58 -8.96 26.20
C THR A 8 -0.34 -9.83 24.98
N SER A 9 0.91 -10.14 24.70
CA SER A 9 1.47 -11.24 23.86
C SER A 9 0.56 -11.88 22.78
N ARG A 10 -0.22 -11.10 22.00
CA ARG A 10 -0.73 -11.56 20.72
C ARG A 10 0.45 -11.56 19.77
N ARG A 11 0.85 -12.74 19.26
CA ARG A 11 1.68 -12.81 18.05
C ARG A 11 1.06 -11.84 17.06
N GLU A 12 1.86 -10.90 16.56
CA GLU A 12 1.40 -9.94 15.56
C GLU A 12 1.14 -10.70 14.27
N TYR A 13 -0.11 -11.13 14.04
CA TYR A 13 -0.53 -11.86 12.85
C TYR A 13 -0.53 -11.02 11.58
N ALA A 14 -0.30 -9.73 11.72
CA ALA A 14 -0.07 -8.79 10.63
C ALA A 14 0.96 -7.75 11.05
N GLN A 15 1.94 -7.48 10.17
CA GLN A 15 2.99 -6.49 10.40
C GLN A 15 3.14 -5.61 9.17
N LEU A 16 3.42 -4.33 9.40
CA LEU A 16 3.86 -3.38 8.39
C LEU A 16 5.27 -2.93 8.73
N LEU A 17 6.18 -3.21 7.81
CA LEU A 17 7.59 -2.85 7.95
C LEU A 17 7.89 -1.71 6.98
N LEU A 18 8.29 -0.56 7.54
CA LEU A 18 8.73 0.57 6.74
C LEU A 18 10.14 0.32 6.21
N PRO A 19 10.47 0.78 5.00
CA PRO A 19 11.79 0.60 4.43
C PRO A 19 12.83 1.44 5.18
N ARG A 20 14.10 1.02 5.10
CA ARG A 20 15.24 1.89 5.46
C ARG A 20 15.19 3.18 4.64
N LEU A 21 15.75 4.26 5.17
CA LEU A 21 15.73 5.56 4.51
C LEU A 21 16.32 5.52 3.08
N SER A 22 17.36 4.71 2.85
CA SER A 22 17.96 4.51 1.52
C SER A 22 17.00 3.91 0.49
N LEU A 23 15.97 3.16 0.92
CA LEU A 23 14.96 2.51 0.09
C LEU A 23 13.60 3.22 0.09
N SER A 24 13.39 4.26 0.88
CA SER A 24 12.07 4.87 1.05
C SER A 24 11.51 5.54 -0.21
N HIS A 25 12.36 5.83 -1.20
CA HIS A 25 11.96 6.30 -2.53
C HIS A 25 11.61 5.16 -3.50
N CYS A 26 11.96 3.92 -3.17
CA CYS A 26 11.69 2.73 -3.96
C CYS A 26 10.59 1.89 -3.36
N VAL A 27 10.72 1.59 -2.07
CA VAL A 27 9.81 0.73 -1.31
C VAL A 27 8.88 1.59 -0.45
N GLN A 28 7.58 1.35 -0.54
CA GLN A 28 6.59 1.97 0.36
C GLN A 28 6.55 1.24 1.69
N ALA A 29 6.43 -0.09 1.66
CA ALA A 29 6.37 -0.95 2.83
C ALA A 29 6.54 -2.42 2.44
N VAL A 30 6.82 -3.27 3.42
CA VAL A 30 6.61 -4.71 3.36
C VAL A 30 5.48 -5.05 4.33
N LEU A 31 4.46 -5.76 3.86
CA LEU A 31 3.38 -6.28 4.68
C LEU A 31 3.60 -7.78 4.91
N LEU A 32 3.44 -8.22 6.14
CA LEU A 32 3.37 -9.63 6.52
C LEU A 32 1.97 -9.95 7.03
N ARG A 33 1.45 -11.12 6.67
CA ARG A 33 0.21 -11.66 7.20
C ARG A 33 0.38 -13.16 7.45
N ASP A 34 0.23 -13.59 8.70
CA ASP A 34 0.25 -14.99 9.09
C ASP A 34 -0.95 -15.31 9.97
N THR A 35 -1.91 -16.06 9.44
CA THR A 35 -3.12 -16.44 10.17
C THR A 35 -3.14 -17.91 10.56
N ARG A 36 -2.05 -18.66 10.39
CA ARG A 36 -1.97 -20.10 10.63
C ARG A 36 -2.25 -20.50 12.08
N GLY A 37 -2.09 -19.59 13.02
CA GLY A 37 -2.42 -19.80 14.44
C GLY A 37 -3.79 -19.27 14.85
N LEU A 38 -4.64 -18.80 13.91
CA LEU A 38 -5.93 -18.19 14.20
C LEU A 38 -7.10 -19.06 13.77
N GLN A 39 -8.16 -19.03 14.58
CA GLN A 39 -9.48 -19.54 14.20
C GLN A 39 -10.33 -18.36 13.72
N LEU A 40 -10.32 -18.10 12.42
CA LEU A 40 -11.07 -17.01 11.80
C LEU A 40 -12.38 -17.55 11.20
N ASP A 41 -13.48 -16.84 11.48
CA ASP A 41 -14.75 -17.08 10.80
C ASP A 41 -14.72 -16.56 9.36
N ASP A 42 -15.78 -16.82 8.58
CA ASP A 42 -15.84 -16.44 7.16
C ASP A 42 -15.72 -14.93 6.95
N GLN A 43 -16.27 -14.11 7.83
CA GLN A 43 -16.18 -12.65 7.75
C GLN A 43 -14.77 -12.15 8.07
N GLN A 44 -14.10 -12.72 9.06
CA GLN A 44 -12.74 -12.38 9.48
C GLN A 44 -11.67 -12.82 8.46
N ARG A 45 -12.00 -13.79 7.59
CA ARG A 45 -11.13 -14.22 6.48
C ARG A 45 -11.12 -13.24 5.31
N ARG A 46 -11.97 -12.21 5.32
CA ARG A 46 -11.91 -11.11 4.37
C ARG A 46 -10.82 -10.13 4.77
N SER A 47 -10.25 -9.47 3.78
CA SER A 47 -9.26 -8.40 3.98
C SER A 47 -9.58 -7.26 3.03
N TYR A 48 -9.83 -6.08 3.55
CA TYR A 48 -10.17 -4.89 2.76
C TYR A 48 -8.97 -3.99 2.56
N PHE A 49 -8.81 -3.48 1.32
CA PHE A 49 -7.67 -2.63 0.95
C PHE A 49 -8.16 -1.39 0.19
N PRO A 50 -7.58 -0.22 0.45
CA PRO A 50 -7.89 1.00 -0.28
C PRO A 50 -7.34 0.96 -1.71
N CYS A 51 -7.77 1.91 -2.55
CA CYS A 51 -7.02 2.29 -3.73
C CYS A 51 -5.57 2.54 -3.36
N THR A 52 -4.65 2.12 -4.21
CA THR A 52 -3.22 2.36 -3.99
C THR A 52 -2.52 2.69 -5.30
N PRO A 53 -1.65 3.71 -5.34
CA PRO A 53 -0.82 3.96 -6.50
C PRO A 53 0.37 3.01 -6.60
N MET A 54 0.61 2.19 -5.58
CA MET A 54 1.77 1.29 -5.51
C MET A 54 1.58 0.05 -6.38
N CYS A 55 2.68 -0.42 -6.96
CA CYS A 55 2.79 -1.79 -7.47
C CYS A 55 3.17 -2.74 -6.34
N SER A 56 2.89 -4.02 -6.48
CA SER A 56 3.29 -4.98 -5.46
C SER A 56 3.70 -6.33 -6.02
N ILE A 57 4.59 -7.00 -5.28
CA ILE A 57 4.93 -8.41 -5.45
C ILE A 57 4.47 -9.12 -4.18
N THR A 58 3.63 -10.15 -4.34
CA THR A 58 3.06 -10.91 -3.21
C THR A 58 3.53 -12.35 -3.28
N TRP A 59 4.14 -12.84 -2.22
CA TRP A 59 4.45 -14.24 -1.98
C TRP A 59 3.34 -14.82 -1.11
N ILE A 60 2.68 -15.86 -1.57
CA ILE A 60 1.76 -16.70 -0.80
C ILE A 60 2.54 -17.95 -0.45
N PHE A 61 3.01 -18.03 0.79
CA PHE A 61 3.82 -19.16 1.27
C PHE A 61 2.93 -20.33 1.65
N ASP A 62 1.72 -20.03 2.14
CA ASP A 62 0.74 -21.01 2.57
C ASP A 62 -0.69 -20.48 2.37
N GLY A 63 -1.63 -21.38 2.06
CA GLY A 63 -3.03 -21.06 1.88
C GLY A 63 -3.41 -20.62 0.47
N GLN A 64 -4.70 -20.31 0.29
CA GLN A 64 -5.29 -19.85 -0.97
C GLN A 64 -5.99 -18.53 -0.76
N VAL A 65 -5.80 -17.62 -1.70
CA VAL A 65 -6.36 -16.27 -1.67
C VAL A 65 -7.14 -15.99 -2.93
N GLU A 66 -8.34 -15.47 -2.78
CA GLU A 66 -9.19 -14.97 -3.86
C GLU A 66 -9.28 -13.45 -3.76
N LEU A 67 -9.25 -12.76 -4.90
CA LEU A 67 -9.39 -11.32 -5.01
C LEU A 67 -10.75 -10.96 -5.58
N PHE A 68 -11.35 -9.87 -5.08
CA PHE A 68 -12.57 -9.28 -5.64
C PHE A 68 -12.56 -7.76 -5.51
N GLU A 69 -13.25 -7.10 -6.46
CA GLU A 69 -13.42 -5.65 -6.44
C GLU A 69 -14.60 -5.27 -5.56
N LEU A 70 -14.49 -4.14 -4.86
CA LEU A 70 -15.62 -3.54 -4.15
C LEU A 70 -16.32 -2.57 -5.10
N PRO A 71 -17.62 -2.78 -5.42
CA PRO A 71 -18.35 -1.86 -6.27
C PRO A 71 -18.54 -0.50 -5.58
N PRO A 72 -18.70 0.58 -6.36
CA PRO A 72 -19.05 1.89 -5.82
C PRO A 72 -20.39 1.81 -5.06
N GLY A 73 -20.37 2.12 -3.77
CA GLY A 73 -21.59 2.19 -2.95
C GLY A 73 -21.70 1.19 -1.80
N GLY A 74 -20.70 0.36 -1.57
CA GLY A 74 -20.68 -0.47 -0.37
C GLY A 74 -20.02 -1.84 -0.54
N PRO A 75 -20.02 -2.64 0.52
CA PRO A 75 -19.30 -3.90 0.61
C PRO A 75 -19.97 -5.08 -0.11
N GLN A 76 -20.73 -4.84 -1.17
CA GLN A 76 -21.22 -5.91 -2.02
C GLN A 76 -20.02 -6.58 -2.69
N GLU A 77 -19.90 -7.89 -2.53
CA GLU A 77 -18.81 -8.66 -3.10
C GLU A 77 -19.01 -8.80 -4.61
N GLY A 78 -18.03 -8.34 -5.38
CA GLY A 78 -17.90 -8.71 -6.78
C GLY A 78 -17.54 -10.22 -6.93
N PRO A 79 -17.46 -10.74 -8.15
CA PRO A 79 -17.06 -12.12 -8.37
C PRO A 79 -15.63 -12.33 -7.84
N ARG A 80 -15.48 -13.37 -7.01
CA ARG A 80 -14.18 -13.77 -6.49
C ARG A 80 -13.38 -14.46 -7.59
N ARG A 81 -12.10 -14.13 -7.65
CA ARG A 81 -11.14 -14.72 -8.61
C ARG A 81 -9.94 -15.24 -7.82
N PRO A 82 -9.53 -16.49 -8.00
CA PRO A 82 -8.33 -17.00 -7.35
C PRO A 82 -7.11 -16.18 -7.79
N MET A 83 -6.15 -16.00 -6.89
CA MET A 83 -4.84 -15.45 -7.26
C MET A 83 -4.21 -16.35 -8.33
N PRO A 84 -3.64 -15.77 -9.39
CA PRO A 84 -3.20 -16.55 -10.56
C PRO A 84 -1.98 -17.43 -10.30
N ALA A 85 -1.28 -17.23 -9.17
CA ALA A 85 -0.11 -17.99 -8.75
C ALA A 85 0.18 -17.75 -7.26
N GLU A 86 1.12 -18.50 -6.71
CA GLU A 86 1.64 -18.27 -5.35
C GLU A 86 2.60 -17.07 -5.28
N LEU A 87 3.11 -16.64 -6.43
CA LEU A 87 3.92 -15.43 -6.57
C LEU A 87 3.29 -14.50 -7.60
N VAL A 88 2.71 -13.41 -7.11
CA VAL A 88 1.84 -12.53 -7.88
C VAL A 88 2.43 -11.13 -7.98
N PHE A 89 2.42 -10.57 -9.19
CA PHE A 89 2.61 -9.16 -9.43
C PHE A 89 1.24 -8.47 -9.53
N ALA A 90 1.10 -7.30 -8.92
CA ALA A 90 -0.07 -6.43 -9.08
C ALA A 90 0.39 -4.99 -9.37
N GLY A 91 -0.25 -4.37 -10.33
CA GLY A 91 -0.07 -2.94 -10.64
C GLY A 91 -0.86 -2.04 -9.69
N PRO A 92 -0.90 -0.73 -9.98
CA PRO A 92 -1.68 0.24 -9.20
C PRO A 92 -3.18 -0.06 -9.25
N TRP A 93 -3.86 0.20 -8.12
CA TRP A 93 -5.31 0.04 -8.03
C TRP A 93 -6.01 1.39 -7.90
N THR A 94 -6.94 1.67 -8.81
CA THR A 94 -7.77 2.89 -8.83
C THR A 94 -9.14 2.70 -8.18
N ARG A 95 -9.44 1.45 -7.79
CA ARG A 95 -10.65 1.02 -7.07
C ARG A 95 -10.25 0.26 -5.82
N PRO A 96 -11.02 0.36 -4.73
CA PRO A 96 -10.78 -0.46 -3.56
C PRO A 96 -10.99 -1.95 -3.91
N VAL A 97 -10.21 -2.80 -3.28
CA VAL A 97 -10.27 -4.24 -3.49
C VAL A 97 -10.35 -4.97 -2.15
N ALA A 98 -10.82 -6.19 -2.19
CA ALA A 98 -10.76 -7.07 -1.06
C ALA A 98 -10.22 -8.45 -1.47
N SER A 99 -9.72 -9.18 -0.49
CA SER A 99 -9.39 -10.59 -0.64
C SER A 99 -10.14 -11.43 0.37
N TRP A 100 -10.28 -12.70 0.05
CA TRP A 100 -10.82 -13.72 0.94
C TRP A 100 -9.92 -14.95 0.89
N SER A 101 -9.81 -15.67 2.01
CA SER A 101 -9.03 -16.90 2.08
C SER A 101 -9.91 -18.06 2.58
N ALA A 102 -9.85 -19.21 1.91
CA ALA A 102 -10.61 -20.39 2.28
C ALA A 102 -10.19 -20.97 3.66
N GLY A 103 -8.96 -20.71 4.07
CA GLY A 103 -8.37 -21.16 5.32
C GLY A 103 -7.27 -20.22 5.82
N PRO A 104 -6.43 -20.67 6.74
CA PRO A 104 -5.25 -19.94 7.16
C PRO A 104 -4.34 -19.56 5.99
N VAL A 105 -3.65 -18.45 6.11
CA VAL A 105 -2.68 -17.98 5.10
C VAL A 105 -1.41 -17.50 5.75
N HIS A 106 -0.28 -17.66 5.03
CA HIS A 106 0.97 -16.98 5.30
C HIS A 106 1.41 -16.29 4.01
N LEU A 107 1.53 -14.98 4.04
CA LEU A 107 1.94 -14.19 2.89
C LEU A 107 2.82 -13.00 3.27
N MET A 108 3.64 -12.59 2.30
CA MET A 108 4.40 -11.35 2.35
C MET A 108 4.11 -10.53 1.09
N LYS A 109 3.93 -9.23 1.24
CA LYS A 109 3.71 -8.30 0.13
C LYS A 109 4.74 -7.18 0.17
N LEU A 110 5.57 -7.08 -0.85
CA LEU A 110 6.46 -5.96 -1.10
C LEU A 110 5.70 -4.90 -1.91
N MET A 111 5.56 -3.69 -1.36
CA MET A 111 4.93 -2.55 -2.05
C MET A 111 6.01 -1.62 -2.60
N LEU A 112 6.01 -1.43 -3.91
CA LEU A 112 6.98 -0.63 -4.64
C LEU A 112 6.32 0.62 -5.21
N ARG A 113 7.04 1.73 -5.18
CA ARG A 113 6.64 2.94 -5.91
C ARG A 113 6.72 2.66 -7.41
N PRO A 114 5.70 3.02 -8.18
CA PRO A 114 5.61 2.60 -9.60
C PRO A 114 6.76 3.14 -10.45
N ASP A 115 7.20 4.36 -10.22
CA ASP A 115 8.34 4.95 -10.95
C ASP A 115 9.67 4.26 -10.60
N ALA A 116 9.84 3.82 -9.37
CA ALA A 116 10.98 3.01 -8.96
C ALA A 116 10.91 1.58 -9.54
N LEU A 117 9.72 0.96 -9.53
CA LEU A 117 9.52 -0.31 -10.20
C LEU A 117 9.92 -0.22 -11.67
N GLN A 118 9.45 0.81 -12.40
CA GLN A 118 9.81 1.00 -13.79
C GLN A 118 11.32 1.14 -13.99
N ALA A 119 12.00 1.92 -13.14
CA ALA A 119 13.45 2.09 -13.20
C ALA A 119 14.20 0.78 -12.95
N LEU A 120 13.69 -0.07 -12.07
CA LEU A 120 14.34 -1.33 -11.67
C LEU A 120 14.04 -2.50 -12.62
N THR A 121 12.89 -2.50 -13.30
CA THR A 121 12.39 -3.66 -14.05
C THR A 121 12.14 -3.38 -15.52
N GLY A 122 11.99 -2.11 -15.91
CA GLY A 122 11.50 -1.72 -17.24
C GLY A 122 9.98 -1.90 -17.43
N VAL A 123 9.27 -2.48 -16.47
CA VAL A 123 7.82 -2.69 -16.54
C VAL A 123 7.11 -1.35 -16.47
N ALA A 124 6.22 -1.06 -17.42
CA ALA A 124 5.42 0.15 -17.44
C ALA A 124 4.20 0.00 -16.52
N PRO A 125 4.08 0.76 -15.40
CA PRO A 125 2.94 0.63 -14.48
C PRO A 125 1.59 0.94 -15.14
N SER A 126 1.57 1.74 -16.20
CA SER A 126 0.38 2.07 -16.97
C SER A 126 -0.33 0.85 -17.58
N ASP A 127 0.41 -0.19 -17.93
CA ASP A 127 -0.12 -1.39 -18.55
C ASP A 127 -0.76 -2.35 -17.54
N TRP A 128 -0.52 -2.07 -16.26
CA TRP A 128 -0.90 -2.94 -15.14
C TRP A 128 -1.94 -2.32 -14.19
N VAL A 129 -2.51 -1.19 -14.52
CA VAL A 129 -3.55 -0.55 -13.69
C VAL A 129 -4.74 -1.49 -13.52
N ASN A 130 -5.13 -1.78 -12.26
CA ASN A 130 -6.18 -2.73 -11.87
C ASN A 130 -5.97 -4.16 -12.41
N ARG A 131 -4.73 -4.60 -12.51
CA ARG A 131 -4.39 -5.92 -13.04
C ARG A 131 -3.46 -6.68 -12.10
N VAL A 132 -3.62 -7.99 -12.11
CA VAL A 132 -2.73 -8.96 -11.46
C VAL A 132 -2.30 -10.03 -12.45
N ALA A 133 -1.10 -10.56 -12.28
CA ALA A 133 -0.59 -11.68 -13.07
C ALA A 133 0.44 -12.51 -12.28
N PRO A 134 0.77 -13.72 -12.72
CA PRO A 134 1.94 -14.43 -12.20
C PRO A 134 3.19 -13.55 -12.35
N ALA A 135 3.96 -13.40 -11.27
CA ALA A 135 5.14 -12.52 -11.30
C ALA A 135 6.16 -12.93 -12.37
N ARG A 136 6.22 -14.22 -12.71
CA ARG A 136 7.10 -14.77 -13.77
C ARG A 136 6.80 -14.21 -15.16
N GLU A 137 5.54 -13.88 -15.44
CA GLU A 137 5.13 -13.34 -16.73
C GLU A 137 5.45 -11.84 -16.89
N VAL A 138 5.67 -11.15 -15.78
CA VAL A 138 5.83 -9.69 -15.75
C VAL A 138 7.27 -9.27 -15.48
N LEU A 139 7.91 -9.96 -14.55
CA LEU A 139 9.24 -9.60 -14.08
C LEU A 139 10.33 -10.36 -14.85
N GLY A 140 11.41 -9.65 -15.18
CA GLY A 140 12.58 -10.24 -15.82
C GLY A 140 13.33 -11.24 -14.94
N GLU A 141 14.26 -12.01 -15.54
CA GLU A 141 14.96 -13.13 -14.89
C GLU A 141 15.65 -12.76 -13.56
N ARG A 142 16.30 -11.59 -13.50
CA ARG A 142 16.95 -11.08 -12.29
C ARG A 142 15.99 -10.97 -11.09
N TRP A 143 14.77 -10.45 -11.34
CA TRP A 143 13.72 -10.33 -10.33
C TRP A 143 13.11 -11.68 -9.99
N TRP A 144 12.92 -12.53 -10.99
CA TRP A 144 12.42 -13.87 -10.76
C TRP A 144 13.35 -14.69 -9.87
N GLN A 145 14.67 -14.59 -10.09
CA GLN A 145 15.65 -15.23 -9.22
C GLN A 145 15.56 -14.72 -7.78
N LEU A 146 15.51 -13.39 -7.57
CA LEU A 146 15.29 -12.81 -6.23
C LEU A 146 14.00 -13.33 -5.58
N CYS A 147 12.91 -13.39 -6.35
CA CYS A 147 11.64 -13.88 -5.83
C CYS A 147 11.72 -15.34 -5.36
N ARG A 148 12.48 -16.18 -6.04
CA ARG A 148 12.74 -17.57 -5.63
C ARG A 148 13.61 -17.62 -4.38
N GLU A 149 14.72 -16.89 -4.35
CA GLU A 149 15.59 -16.81 -3.17
C GLU A 149 14.80 -16.38 -1.91
N VAL A 150 13.92 -15.40 -2.05
CA VAL A 150 13.03 -14.95 -0.96
C VAL A 150 12.07 -16.07 -0.53
N ARG A 151 11.51 -16.82 -1.49
CA ARG A 151 10.59 -17.93 -1.17
C ARG A 151 11.29 -19.04 -0.40
N GLU A 152 12.54 -19.32 -0.75
CA GLU A 152 13.37 -20.41 -0.18
C GLU A 152 14.02 -20.01 1.16
N ALA A 153 14.02 -18.72 1.53
CA ALA A 153 14.61 -18.25 2.78
C ALA A 153 13.89 -18.84 4.01
N ALA A 154 14.65 -19.09 5.07
CA ALA A 154 14.22 -19.88 6.23
C ALA A 154 13.00 -19.32 6.97
N ASP A 155 12.93 -18.00 7.11
CA ASP A 155 11.88 -17.29 7.84
C ASP A 155 11.65 -15.88 7.30
N ASP A 156 10.67 -15.16 7.85
CA ASP A 156 10.33 -13.82 7.40
C ASP A 156 11.42 -12.79 7.65
N ALA A 157 12.21 -12.94 8.70
CA ALA A 157 13.33 -12.06 8.98
C ALA A 157 14.43 -12.22 7.91
N ALA A 158 14.77 -13.45 7.53
CA ALA A 158 15.70 -13.75 6.45
C ALA A 158 15.19 -13.25 5.09
N ARG A 159 13.87 -13.40 4.80
CA ARG A 159 13.22 -12.87 3.59
C ARG A 159 13.36 -11.36 3.48
N ILE A 160 13.06 -10.65 4.56
CA ILE A 160 13.14 -9.19 4.64
C ILE A 160 14.58 -8.71 4.49
N ALA A 161 15.52 -9.33 5.21
CA ALA A 161 16.93 -8.99 5.12
C ALA A 161 17.48 -9.17 3.69
N LEU A 162 17.12 -10.27 3.03
CA LEU A 162 17.47 -10.54 1.64
C LEU A 162 16.91 -9.48 0.68
N LEU A 163 15.61 -9.16 0.80
CA LEU A 163 14.97 -8.12 0.01
C LEU A 163 15.65 -6.76 0.20
N GLN A 164 15.90 -6.36 1.44
CA GLN A 164 16.54 -5.09 1.74
C GLN A 164 17.95 -5.01 1.14
N ALA A 165 18.77 -6.07 1.30
CA ALA A 165 20.14 -6.10 0.78
C ALA A 165 20.18 -6.01 -0.76
N ARG A 166 19.33 -6.80 -1.45
CA ARG A 166 19.29 -6.82 -2.92
C ARG A 166 18.72 -5.53 -3.49
N LEU A 167 17.61 -5.04 -2.93
CA LEU A 167 16.95 -3.82 -3.40
C LEU A 167 17.81 -2.58 -3.15
N ASP A 168 18.53 -2.52 -2.03
CA ASP A 168 19.41 -1.38 -1.74
C ASP A 168 20.50 -1.24 -2.80
N ALA A 169 21.21 -2.34 -3.10
CA ALA A 169 22.22 -2.37 -4.14
C ALA A 169 21.66 -2.01 -5.54
N TRP A 170 20.48 -2.53 -5.88
CA TRP A 170 19.86 -2.26 -7.18
C TRP A 170 19.35 -0.83 -7.29
N TRP A 171 18.77 -0.31 -6.22
CA TRP A 171 18.23 1.05 -6.19
C TRP A 171 19.33 2.10 -6.20
N GLN A 172 20.43 1.89 -5.48
CA GLN A 172 21.57 2.80 -5.53
C GLN A 172 22.14 2.95 -6.95
N ALA A 173 22.10 1.87 -7.75
CA ALA A 173 22.56 1.90 -9.15
C ALA A 173 21.53 2.52 -10.13
N ALA A 174 20.22 2.46 -9.82
CA ALA A 174 19.16 2.84 -10.74
C ALA A 174 18.43 4.15 -10.38
N ARG A 175 18.60 4.63 -9.15
CA ARG A 175 17.86 5.80 -8.65
C ARG A 175 18.20 7.07 -9.43
N PRO A 176 17.21 7.91 -9.77
CA PRO A 176 17.45 9.23 -10.32
C PRO A 176 18.21 10.12 -9.32
N GLU A 177 19.05 11.01 -9.83
CA GLU A 177 19.72 12.02 -9.02
C GLU A 177 18.71 12.89 -8.25
N GLY A 178 19.07 13.29 -7.03
CA GLY A 178 18.23 14.15 -6.18
C GLY A 178 17.03 13.45 -5.53
N SER A 179 16.95 12.10 -5.57
CA SER A 179 15.91 11.35 -4.86
C SER A 179 16.12 11.46 -3.34
N ALA A 180 15.34 12.31 -2.66
CA ALA A 180 15.29 12.38 -1.20
C ALA A 180 14.35 11.31 -0.65
N GLY A 181 14.63 10.78 0.55
CA GLY A 181 13.76 9.81 1.20
C GLY A 181 12.36 10.37 1.46
N VAL A 182 11.31 9.61 1.11
CA VAL A 182 9.91 10.00 1.29
C VAL A 182 9.09 8.83 1.83
N HIS A 183 8.18 9.12 2.75
CA HIS A 183 7.32 8.09 3.34
C HIS A 183 5.86 8.23 2.93
N ARG A 184 5.39 9.45 2.64
CA ARG A 184 3.99 9.74 2.30
C ARG A 184 3.77 9.81 0.79
N ILE A 185 2.56 9.43 0.36
CA ILE A 185 2.13 9.54 -1.05
C ILE A 185 2.16 10.99 -1.52
N GLU A 186 1.83 11.95 -0.65
CA GLU A 186 1.81 13.37 -0.98
C GLU A 186 3.21 13.88 -1.36
N ASP A 187 4.21 13.66 -0.50
CA ASP A 187 5.59 14.09 -0.74
C ASP A 187 6.17 13.46 -2.00
N TRP A 188 5.91 12.15 -2.19
CA TRP A 188 6.30 11.43 -3.40
C TRP A 188 5.64 12.03 -4.65
N SER A 189 4.34 12.34 -4.62
CA SER A 189 3.63 12.93 -5.76
C SER A 189 4.11 14.35 -6.10
N GLN A 190 4.52 15.13 -5.10
CA GLN A 190 5.17 16.44 -5.30
C GLN A 190 6.55 16.28 -5.94
N GLY A 191 7.36 15.34 -5.47
CA GLY A 191 8.66 15.00 -6.07
C GLY A 191 8.55 14.56 -7.53
N LEU A 192 7.53 13.75 -7.86
CA LEU A 192 7.23 13.37 -9.24
C LEU A 192 6.90 14.58 -10.11
N ALA A 193 6.07 15.50 -9.62
CA ALA A 193 5.70 16.72 -10.35
C ALA A 193 6.93 17.61 -10.60
N LEU A 194 7.79 17.79 -9.61
CA LEU A 194 9.04 18.54 -9.74
C LEU A 194 9.97 17.89 -10.78
N ARG A 195 10.22 16.59 -10.65
CA ARG A 195 11.05 15.82 -11.61
C ARG A 195 10.50 15.89 -13.04
N ALA A 196 9.19 15.81 -13.21
CA ALA A 196 8.56 15.92 -14.52
C ALA A 196 8.70 17.34 -15.11
N ALA A 197 8.66 18.38 -14.28
CA ALA A 197 8.83 19.78 -14.69
C ALA A 197 10.27 20.15 -15.04
N THR A 198 11.25 19.57 -14.35
CA THR A 198 12.69 19.85 -14.54
C THR A 198 13.35 19.00 -15.62
N SER A 199 12.67 17.93 -16.09
CA SER A 199 13.23 17.08 -17.15
C SER A 199 13.38 17.86 -18.49
N ALA A 200 14.47 17.59 -19.23
CA ALA A 200 14.86 18.30 -20.46
C ALA A 200 13.84 18.22 -21.63
N LEU A 201 12.83 17.36 -21.55
CA LEU A 201 11.91 17.02 -22.63
C LEU A 201 10.60 17.84 -22.62
N GLY A 202 10.67 19.17 -22.58
CA GLY A 202 9.50 20.05 -22.70
C GLY A 202 8.77 20.35 -21.37
N ARG A 203 8.26 21.57 -21.26
CA ARG A 203 7.76 22.15 -19.99
C ARG A 203 6.24 22.41 -20.00
N SER A 204 5.48 21.94 -21.00
CA SER A 204 4.04 22.16 -21.00
C SER A 204 3.35 21.28 -19.95
N VAL A 205 2.28 21.80 -19.34
CA VAL A 205 1.47 21.07 -18.35
C VAL A 205 1.03 19.71 -18.89
N ARG A 206 0.62 19.65 -20.17
CA ARG A 206 0.21 18.40 -20.84
C ARG A 206 1.33 17.37 -20.94
N GLN A 207 2.57 17.81 -21.13
CA GLN A 207 3.73 16.91 -21.20
C GLN A 207 4.10 16.40 -19.81
N ILE A 208 4.01 17.24 -18.77
CA ILE A 208 4.22 16.87 -17.39
C ILE A 208 3.20 15.77 -16.97
N GLU A 209 1.93 16.01 -17.22
CA GLU A 209 0.85 15.05 -16.91
C GLU A 209 1.05 13.71 -17.66
N ARG A 210 1.43 13.75 -18.93
CA ARG A 210 1.70 12.55 -19.72
C ARG A 210 2.85 11.73 -19.12
N ARG A 211 3.94 12.36 -18.68
CA ARG A 211 5.08 11.68 -18.03
C ARG A 211 4.69 11.04 -16.72
N ILE A 212 4.01 11.80 -15.86
CA ILE A 212 3.56 11.26 -14.58
C ILE A 212 2.68 10.04 -14.80
N LYS A 213 1.72 10.12 -15.75
CA LYS A 213 0.86 8.99 -16.10
C LYS A 213 1.67 7.80 -16.65
N GLN A 214 2.71 8.05 -17.43
CA GLN A 214 3.60 6.99 -17.94
C GLN A 214 4.38 6.31 -16.79
N TRP A 215 4.91 7.09 -15.86
CA TRP A 215 5.70 6.58 -14.74
C TRP A 215 4.88 5.86 -13.67
N THR A 216 3.60 6.22 -13.51
CA THR A 216 2.78 5.77 -12.38
C THR A 216 1.50 5.04 -12.78
N GLY A 217 1.13 5.07 -14.06
CA GLY A 217 -0.16 4.57 -14.53
C GLY A 217 -1.34 5.50 -14.24
N GLN A 218 -1.14 6.60 -13.50
CA GLN A 218 -2.21 7.46 -13.01
C GLN A 218 -1.87 8.95 -13.22
N PRO A 219 -2.87 9.83 -13.46
CA PRO A 219 -2.65 11.26 -13.56
C PRO A 219 -2.32 11.85 -12.18
N LEU A 220 -1.56 12.96 -12.15
CA LEU A 220 -1.13 13.62 -10.91
C LEU A 220 -2.29 13.97 -9.96
N ARG A 221 -3.43 14.37 -10.52
CA ARG A 221 -4.64 14.71 -9.72
C ARG A 221 -5.12 13.51 -8.87
N GLU A 222 -5.04 12.29 -9.41
CA GLU A 222 -5.43 11.07 -8.69
C GLU A 222 -4.43 10.76 -7.57
N LEU A 223 -3.13 10.86 -7.85
CA LEU A 223 -2.08 10.67 -6.86
C LEU A 223 -2.22 11.67 -5.70
N ARG A 224 -2.48 12.96 -6.00
CA ARG A 224 -2.75 13.99 -5.00
C ARG A 224 -4.02 13.70 -4.20
N GLY A 225 -5.05 13.17 -4.86
CA GLY A 225 -6.28 12.73 -4.19
C GLY A 225 -6.02 11.60 -3.20
N MET A 226 -5.21 10.60 -3.56
CA MET A 226 -4.80 9.51 -2.68
C MET A 226 -3.92 10.02 -1.53
N GLY A 227 -2.99 10.93 -1.77
CA GLY A 227 -2.17 11.56 -0.73
C GLY A 227 -3.01 12.33 0.30
N ARG A 228 -4.02 13.10 -0.15
CA ARG A 228 -4.96 13.74 0.78
C ARG A 228 -5.78 12.73 1.58
N SER A 229 -6.18 11.61 0.96
CA SER A 229 -6.90 10.55 1.67
C SER A 229 -6.03 9.84 2.69
N GLU A 230 -4.76 9.61 2.38
CA GLU A 230 -3.78 9.09 3.34
C GLU A 230 -3.58 10.06 4.51
N ARG A 231 -3.43 11.38 4.23
CA ARG A 231 -3.35 12.41 5.27
C ARG A 231 -4.60 12.39 6.16
N ALA A 232 -5.79 12.41 5.57
CA ALA A 232 -7.04 12.38 6.34
C ALA A 232 -7.18 11.14 7.23
N PHE A 233 -6.71 10.00 6.73
CA PHE A 233 -6.69 8.77 7.51
C PHE A 233 -5.76 8.91 8.74
N PHE A 234 -4.57 9.46 8.57
CA PHE A 234 -3.64 9.69 9.67
C PHE A 234 -4.12 10.76 10.66
N GLU A 235 -4.68 11.86 10.16
CA GLU A 235 -5.31 12.87 11.02
C GLU A 235 -6.45 12.26 11.85
N ALA A 236 -7.28 11.40 11.27
CA ALA A 236 -8.34 10.71 12.01
C ALA A 236 -7.79 9.78 13.09
N VAL A 237 -6.71 9.03 12.80
CA VAL A 237 -6.05 8.15 13.78
C VAL A 237 -5.50 8.95 14.97
N LEU A 238 -4.93 10.12 14.71
CA LEU A 238 -4.41 11.02 15.76
C LEU A 238 -5.55 11.70 16.52
N ALA A 239 -6.56 12.20 15.83
CA ALA A 239 -7.67 12.94 16.40
C ALA A 239 -8.49 12.13 17.40
N VAL A 240 -8.63 10.80 17.22
CA VAL A 240 -9.34 9.92 18.17
C VAL A 240 -8.77 10.01 19.62
N GLN A 241 -7.54 10.50 19.77
CA GLN A 241 -6.91 10.71 21.08
C GLN A 241 -7.24 12.08 21.70
N GLU A 242 -7.85 12.99 20.95
CA GLU A 242 -8.29 14.31 21.40
C GLU A 242 -9.71 14.23 22.00
N ALA A 243 -10.01 15.02 23.02
CA ALA A 243 -11.30 14.93 23.73
C ALA A 243 -12.52 15.40 22.88
N ASP A 244 -12.31 16.41 22.04
CA ASP A 244 -13.36 17.12 21.29
C ASP A 244 -13.01 17.20 19.80
N TRP A 245 -12.79 16.07 19.12
CA TRP A 245 -12.54 16.07 17.69
C TRP A 245 -13.80 15.86 16.85
N SER A 246 -13.79 16.34 15.63
CA SER A 246 -14.86 16.12 14.66
C SER A 246 -14.32 15.75 13.27
N TRP A 247 -15.18 15.16 12.43
CA TRP A 247 -14.83 14.93 11.02
C TRP A 247 -14.66 16.23 10.22
N ALA A 248 -15.21 17.35 10.70
CA ALA A 248 -14.99 18.66 10.10
C ALA A 248 -13.54 19.12 10.32
N ASP A 249 -13.00 18.93 11.54
CA ASP A 249 -11.61 19.26 11.87
C ASP A 249 -10.62 18.39 11.06
N VAL A 250 -10.92 17.10 10.94
CA VAL A 250 -10.13 16.19 10.10
C VAL A 250 -10.14 16.62 8.64
N ALA A 251 -11.31 17.05 8.12
CA ALA A 251 -11.42 17.53 6.75
C ALA A 251 -10.57 18.79 6.53
N GLU A 252 -10.60 19.74 7.44
CA GLU A 252 -9.81 20.98 7.39
C GLU A 252 -8.31 20.68 7.43
N ARG A 253 -7.84 19.90 8.43
CA ARG A 253 -6.43 19.52 8.59
C ARG A 253 -5.89 18.75 7.37
N ALA A 254 -6.73 17.94 6.72
CA ALA A 254 -6.37 17.20 5.51
C ALA A 254 -6.52 18.00 4.21
N GLY A 255 -6.98 19.25 4.26
CA GLY A 255 -7.12 20.13 3.09
C GLY A 255 -8.33 19.80 2.20
N TYR A 256 -9.44 19.33 2.81
CA TYR A 256 -10.75 19.20 2.15
C TYR A 256 -11.57 20.46 2.34
N ALA A 257 -12.44 20.77 1.38
CA ALA A 257 -13.31 21.93 1.46
C ALA A 257 -14.34 21.83 2.60
N ASP A 258 -14.82 20.61 2.86
CA ASP A 258 -15.81 20.30 3.89
C ASP A 258 -15.82 18.80 4.23
N GLN A 259 -16.55 18.44 5.29
CA GLN A 259 -16.74 17.05 5.72
C GLN A 259 -17.40 16.18 4.64
N SER A 260 -18.32 16.73 3.85
CA SER A 260 -19.00 15.98 2.79
C SER A 260 -18.04 15.59 1.67
N HIS A 261 -17.10 16.48 1.34
CA HIS A 261 -16.02 16.18 0.39
C HIS A 261 -15.10 15.09 0.92
N LEU A 262 -14.68 15.16 2.19
CA LEU A 262 -13.93 14.11 2.86
C LEU A 262 -14.68 12.76 2.78
N CYS A 263 -15.98 12.73 3.13
CA CYS A 263 -16.77 11.51 3.11
C CYS A 263 -16.87 10.88 1.71
N ARG A 264 -17.10 11.70 0.67
CA ARG A 264 -17.14 11.21 -0.72
C ARG A 264 -15.81 10.63 -1.16
N GLN A 265 -14.72 11.32 -0.85
CA GLN A 265 -13.38 10.86 -1.24
C GLN A 265 -12.96 9.61 -0.48
N THR A 266 -13.23 9.51 0.82
CA THR A 266 -12.94 8.31 1.62
C THR A 266 -13.70 7.11 1.08
N ARG A 267 -15.02 7.23 0.79
CA ARG A 267 -15.78 6.15 0.14
C ARG A 267 -15.19 5.74 -1.21
N ARG A 268 -14.76 6.70 -2.02
CA ARG A 268 -14.14 6.42 -3.31
C ARG A 268 -12.86 5.61 -3.17
N VAL A 269 -12.04 5.94 -2.17
CA VAL A 269 -10.71 5.32 -1.99
C VAL A 269 -10.80 4.00 -1.23
N THR A 270 -11.71 3.87 -0.27
CA THR A 270 -11.77 2.72 0.64
C THR A 270 -12.98 1.82 0.43
N GLY A 271 -14.04 2.31 -0.19
CA GLY A 271 -15.37 1.65 -0.23
C GLY A 271 -16.25 1.96 0.98
N PHE A 272 -15.72 2.60 2.03
CA PHE A 272 -16.37 2.82 3.32
C PHE A 272 -16.47 4.32 3.65
N ALA A 273 -17.47 4.69 4.45
CA ALA A 273 -17.51 6.02 5.05
C ALA A 273 -16.43 6.16 6.14
N PRO A 274 -15.94 7.40 6.41
CA PRO A 274 -14.89 7.60 7.43
C PRO A 274 -15.25 7.03 8.79
N GLU A 275 -16.47 7.27 9.28
CA GLU A 275 -16.93 6.76 10.57
C GLU A 275 -17.11 5.24 10.58
N GLU A 276 -17.55 4.65 9.48
CA GLU A 276 -17.61 3.20 9.34
C GLU A 276 -16.21 2.57 9.39
N LEU A 277 -15.25 3.14 8.63
CA LEU A 277 -13.88 2.71 8.63
C LEU A 277 -13.27 2.78 10.03
N ARG A 278 -13.48 3.90 10.75
CA ARG A 278 -13.02 4.09 12.13
C ARG A 278 -13.54 3.01 13.08
N ARG A 279 -14.86 2.75 13.05
CA ARG A 279 -15.48 1.74 13.93
C ARG A 279 -15.01 0.32 13.64
N ARG A 280 -14.63 0.03 12.39
CA ARG A 280 -14.23 -1.30 11.95
C ARG A 280 -12.72 -1.54 11.98
N MET A 281 -11.92 -0.58 12.40
CA MET A 281 -10.45 -0.74 12.43
C MET A 281 -9.97 -1.90 13.32
N ASP A 282 -10.74 -2.23 14.36
CA ASP A 282 -10.44 -3.36 15.25
C ASP A 282 -10.93 -4.71 14.71
N ASP A 283 -11.81 -4.71 13.69
CA ASP A 283 -12.24 -5.93 13.01
C ASP A 283 -11.06 -6.59 12.30
N GLU A 284 -10.99 -7.92 12.35
CA GLU A 284 -9.90 -8.67 11.74
C GLU A 284 -9.85 -8.50 10.21
N SER A 285 -10.98 -8.28 9.55
CA SER A 285 -11.06 -7.97 8.13
C SER A 285 -10.46 -6.61 7.73
N PHE A 286 -10.21 -5.72 8.71
CA PHE A 286 -9.59 -4.39 8.51
C PHE A 286 -8.13 -4.33 9.00
N TRP A 287 -7.49 -5.48 9.19
CA TRP A 287 -6.11 -5.54 9.67
C TRP A 287 -5.14 -4.64 8.91
N ALA A 288 -5.29 -4.50 7.60
CA ALA A 288 -4.42 -3.66 6.79
C ALA A 288 -4.53 -2.18 7.16
N TYR A 289 -5.75 -1.68 7.41
CA TYR A 289 -5.95 -0.32 7.92
C TYR A 289 -5.39 -0.15 9.32
N ARG A 290 -5.60 -1.14 10.20
CA ARG A 290 -5.10 -1.12 11.58
C ARG A 290 -3.57 -1.00 11.62
N ILE A 291 -2.82 -1.84 10.90
CA ILE A 291 -1.35 -1.76 10.91
C ILE A 291 -0.83 -0.49 10.24
N TRP A 292 -1.53 0.03 9.22
CA TRP A 292 -1.18 1.30 8.59
C TRP A 292 -1.41 2.48 9.54
N GLY A 293 -2.52 2.47 10.28
CA GLY A 293 -2.80 3.45 11.34
C GLY A 293 -1.79 3.42 12.46
N MET A 294 -1.38 2.22 12.91
CA MET A 294 -0.33 2.07 13.92
C MET A 294 1.02 2.62 13.45
N ALA A 295 1.37 2.41 12.18
CA ALA A 295 2.60 2.98 11.60
C ALA A 295 2.59 4.51 11.57
N ALA A 296 1.42 5.14 11.47
CA ALA A 296 1.29 6.60 11.56
C ALA A 296 1.68 7.16 12.94
N LEU A 297 1.52 6.37 13.99
CA LEU A 297 1.87 6.73 15.37
C LEU A 297 3.37 6.51 15.69
N GLN A 298 4.11 5.82 14.79
CA GLN A 298 5.54 5.54 14.97
C GLN A 298 6.37 6.49 14.11
N PRO A 299 7.35 7.21 14.69
CA PRO A 299 8.27 8.00 13.91
C PRO A 299 9.05 7.09 12.94
N PRO A 300 9.15 7.44 11.64
CA PRO A 300 9.74 6.56 10.62
C PRO A 300 11.24 6.26 10.82
N TRP A 301 11.89 6.95 11.74
CA TRP A 301 13.33 6.79 12.04
C TRP A 301 13.64 5.92 13.28
N ARG A 302 12.65 5.34 13.96
CA ARG A 302 12.84 4.51 15.17
C ARG A 302 12.90 3.01 14.90
N GLN A 303 13.08 2.56 13.67
CA GLN A 303 13.35 1.15 13.42
C GLN A 303 14.87 0.89 13.57
N PRO A 304 15.25 -0.17 14.33
CA PRO A 304 16.63 -0.54 14.56
C PRO A 304 17.37 -0.92 13.28
#